data_5c54d1acef6c169bc949c8df598a8ac2
#
_entry.id   5c54d1acef6c169bc949c8df598a8ac2
#
_cell.length_a   1.000
_cell.length_b   1.000
_cell.length_c   1.000
_cell.angle_alpha   90.00
_cell.angle_beta   90.00
_cell.angle_gamma   90.00
#
_symmetry.space_group_name_H-M   'P 1'
#
loop_
_entity.id
_entity.type
_entity.pdbx_description
1 polymer ?
#
loop_
_entity_poly.entity_id
_entity_poly.type
_entity_poly.pdbx_seq_one_letter_code
_entity_poly.pdbx_strand_id
1 'polypeptide(L)'
;MKKILYTAFYFCSALLLNSCIGDLDQYPHEDETSSTIYTNAENYKAVLGKIYAAMVTTGQEKGGDPDLSSNSGQDYMRCFFNLQECGTDEVASTWLSGDNVSGLTYLSWDANDPWVSDMYYRIYYNIALCNEFLRNATDEKLAEFSEQDQAEIRHYRAEARFMRALFYYHAMDLFRNIPFITENDPTVGYLPPRYTSAQIFSYIESELNAITNDMLSKGDCPYGRASQGAAYTLLAKLYLNAEVYIETSKYTECIAACQQAIAQGYSLEDDYSKLFNADNDKRTANEIIFTLPVDATHTVSWGSSTYIVCGAVSNTSDKQIPENY
;
A
#
# COMPACT_ATOMS: atom_id res chain seq x y z
N MET A 1 49.15 -40.01 34.37
CA MET A 1 49.37 -38.80 33.57
C MET A 1 48.38 -38.66 32.38
N LYS A 2 48.22 -39.67 31.50
CA LYS A 2 47.28 -39.54 30.34
C LYS A 2 45.81 -39.22 30.71
N LYS A 3 45.26 -39.84 31.80
CA LYS A 3 43.88 -39.59 32.23
C LYS A 3 43.64 -38.15 32.71
N ILE A 4 44.62 -37.54 33.38
CA ILE A 4 44.56 -36.18 33.87
C ILE A 4 44.59 -35.19 32.68
N LEU A 5 45.35 -35.49 31.63
CA LEU A 5 45.41 -34.71 30.41
C LEU A 5 44.11 -34.70 29.66
N TYR A 6 43.41 -35.82 29.56
CA TYR A 6 42.09 -35.93 28.93
C TYR A 6 41.01 -35.19 29.75
N THR A 7 41.05 -35.28 31.07
CA THR A 7 40.10 -34.55 31.93
C THR A 7 40.30 -33.03 31.83
N ALA A 8 41.55 -32.55 31.79
CA ALA A 8 41.88 -31.15 31.59
C ALA A 8 41.47 -30.65 30.20
N PHE A 9 41.65 -31.47 29.16
CA PHE A 9 41.23 -31.14 27.80
C PHE A 9 39.70 -31.02 27.68
N TYR A 10 38.94 -31.95 28.28
CA TYR A 10 37.47 -31.89 28.32
C TYR A 10 36.95 -30.67 29.11
N PHE A 11 37.62 -30.31 30.20
CA PHE A 11 37.24 -29.15 31.01
C PHE A 11 37.53 -27.81 30.29
N CYS A 12 38.67 -27.71 29.58
CA CYS A 12 38.97 -26.56 28.72
C CYS A 12 38.01 -26.44 27.52
N SER A 13 37.61 -27.57 26.91
CA SER A 13 36.66 -27.57 25.79
C SER A 13 35.26 -27.15 26.24
N ALA A 14 34.83 -27.50 27.46
CA ALA A 14 33.54 -27.08 28.02
C ALA A 14 33.49 -25.57 28.37
N LEU A 15 34.65 -24.98 28.69
CA LEU A 15 34.75 -23.55 28.96
C LEU A 15 34.76 -22.68 27.68
N LEU A 16 35.10 -23.28 26.52
CA LEU A 16 35.06 -22.56 25.23
C LEU A 16 33.67 -22.53 24.57
N LEU A 17 32.70 -23.26 25.12
CA LEU A 17 31.32 -23.30 24.63
C LEU A 17 30.41 -22.19 25.25
N ASN A 18 30.92 -21.40 26.18
CA ASN A 18 30.24 -20.17 26.60
C ASN A 18 30.53 -19.05 25.59
N SER A 19 30.20 -19.27 24.35
CA SER A 19 30.09 -18.18 23.37
C SER A 19 28.93 -17.29 23.79
N CYS A 20 29.20 -16.03 23.92
CA CYS A 20 28.22 -14.97 24.29
C CYS A 20 27.00 -15.03 23.38
N ILE A 21 25.95 -15.71 23.80
CA ILE A 21 24.65 -15.72 23.09
C ILE A 21 24.02 -14.34 23.17
N GLY A 22 24.34 -13.54 24.20
CA GLY A 22 23.84 -12.17 24.35
C GLY A 22 24.39 -11.14 23.35
N ASP A 23 25.46 -11.48 22.60
CA ASP A 23 26.04 -10.58 21.59
C ASP A 23 25.39 -10.74 20.20
N LEU A 24 24.44 -11.66 20.07
CA LEU A 24 23.67 -11.87 18.84
C LEU A 24 22.41 -11.01 18.76
N ASP A 25 21.97 -10.47 19.89
CA ASP A 25 20.85 -9.50 19.95
C ASP A 25 21.40 -8.08 19.73
N GLN A 26 21.98 -7.82 18.56
CA GLN A 26 22.40 -6.48 18.18
C GLN A 26 21.20 -5.71 17.67
N TYR A 27 20.74 -4.75 18.48
CA TYR A 27 19.80 -3.73 18.02
C TYR A 27 20.57 -2.62 17.32
N PRO A 28 20.05 -2.04 16.24
CA PRO A 28 20.64 -0.86 15.63
C PRO A 28 20.74 0.26 16.69
N HIS A 29 21.92 0.86 16.83
CA HIS A 29 22.16 1.89 17.84
C HIS A 29 21.63 3.26 17.42
N GLU A 30 21.38 3.47 16.14
CA GLU A 30 20.96 4.75 15.55
C GLU A 30 19.63 4.64 14.79
N ASP A 31 19.11 3.42 14.52
CA ASP A 31 17.85 3.23 13.82
C ASP A 31 16.70 2.93 14.79
N GLU A 32 15.55 3.49 14.49
CA GLU A 32 14.33 3.20 15.23
C GLU A 32 13.87 1.76 14.94
N THR A 33 13.47 1.07 15.99
CA THR A 33 12.91 -0.28 15.91
C THR A 33 11.41 -0.25 16.20
N SER A 34 10.68 -1.32 15.87
CA SER A 34 9.26 -1.41 16.21
C SER A 34 8.98 -1.17 17.71
N SER A 35 9.91 -1.53 18.59
CA SER A 35 9.76 -1.30 20.04
C SER A 35 9.97 0.16 20.46
N THR A 36 10.63 0.98 19.65
CA THR A 36 10.90 2.39 19.95
C THR A 36 9.97 3.34 19.21
N ILE A 37 9.43 2.93 18.06
CA ILE A 37 8.54 3.75 17.24
C ILE A 37 7.11 3.80 17.83
N TYR A 38 6.52 2.69 18.19
CA TYR A 38 5.10 2.60 18.58
C TYR A 38 4.88 3.02 20.04
N THR A 39 5.24 4.25 20.41
CA THR A 39 5.23 4.74 21.80
C THR A 39 4.16 5.79 22.09
N ASN A 40 3.52 6.37 21.09
CA ASN A 40 2.43 7.34 21.21
C ASN A 40 1.63 7.43 19.90
N ALA A 41 0.44 8.06 19.94
CA ALA A 41 -0.45 8.15 18.78
C ALA A 41 0.17 8.89 17.58
N GLU A 42 1.02 9.88 17.80
CA GLU A 42 1.69 10.63 16.72
C GLU A 42 2.67 9.73 15.95
N ASN A 43 3.39 8.86 16.65
CA ASN A 43 4.28 7.90 16.02
C ASN A 43 3.50 6.85 15.21
N TYR A 44 2.36 6.35 15.73
CA TYR A 44 1.46 5.50 14.94
C TYR A 44 0.99 6.19 13.67
N LYS A 45 0.63 7.48 13.77
CA LYS A 45 0.23 8.29 12.61
C LYS A 45 1.35 8.42 11.58
N ALA A 46 2.59 8.63 12.03
CA ALA A 46 3.75 8.70 11.14
C ALA A 46 3.98 7.38 10.38
N VAL A 47 3.86 6.22 11.06
CA VAL A 47 3.96 4.91 10.40
C VAL A 47 2.79 4.68 9.46
N LEU A 48 1.58 5.07 9.82
CA LEU A 48 0.44 5.05 8.90
C LEU A 48 0.72 5.90 7.66
N GLY A 49 1.31 7.09 7.85
CA GLY A 49 1.72 7.97 6.75
C GLY A 49 2.66 7.29 5.75
N LYS A 50 3.58 6.42 6.23
CA LYS A 50 4.45 5.62 5.34
C LYS A 50 3.64 4.65 4.46
N ILE A 51 2.55 4.05 4.96
CA ILE A 51 1.70 3.17 4.16
C ILE A 51 1.07 3.92 2.99
N TYR A 52 0.60 5.16 3.22
CA TYR A 52 0.07 6.01 2.15
C TYR A 52 1.17 6.48 1.19
N ALA A 53 2.28 6.99 1.75
CA ALA A 53 3.39 7.50 0.96
C ALA A 53 4.01 6.45 0.04
N ALA A 54 4.05 5.18 0.45
CA ALA A 54 4.59 4.08 -0.35
C ALA A 54 3.82 3.82 -1.66
N MET A 55 2.63 4.39 -1.83
CA MET A 55 1.91 4.37 -3.11
C MET A 55 2.43 5.43 -4.10
N VAL A 56 2.96 6.55 -3.61
CA VAL A 56 3.33 7.71 -4.44
C VAL A 56 4.83 8.04 -4.40
N THR A 57 5.61 7.31 -3.61
CA THR A 57 7.07 7.45 -3.55
C THR A 57 7.76 6.13 -3.86
N THR A 58 9.01 6.21 -4.33
CA THR A 58 9.85 5.02 -4.56
C THR A 58 10.56 4.55 -3.29
N GLY A 59 10.80 5.46 -2.33
CA GLY A 59 11.51 5.20 -1.10
C GLY A 59 11.37 6.37 -0.12
N GLN A 60 12.14 6.36 0.96
CA GLN A 60 12.11 7.39 1.99
C GLN A 60 12.82 8.67 1.57
N GLU A 61 13.88 8.54 0.78
CA GLU A 61 14.66 9.68 0.31
C GLU A 61 14.28 10.08 -1.11
N LYS A 62 14.49 11.34 -1.39
CA LYS A 62 14.13 12.02 -2.63
C LYS A 62 14.84 11.39 -3.84
N GLY A 63 14.16 10.48 -4.52
CA GLY A 63 14.56 9.98 -5.85
C GLY A 63 15.80 9.09 -5.92
N GLY A 64 16.41 8.70 -4.80
CA GLY A 64 17.71 8.04 -4.79
C GLY A 64 17.80 6.72 -4.02
N ASP A 65 16.87 6.44 -3.12
CA ASP A 65 16.94 5.26 -2.27
C ASP A 65 15.60 4.51 -2.27
N PRO A 66 15.38 3.63 -3.26
CA PRO A 66 14.13 2.92 -3.37
C PRO A 66 13.96 1.89 -2.25
N ASP A 67 12.76 1.81 -1.66
CA ASP A 67 12.38 0.78 -0.68
C ASP A 67 12.53 -0.65 -1.23
N LEU A 68 12.46 -0.80 -2.54
CA LEU A 68 12.58 -2.07 -3.24
C LEU A 68 13.63 -1.97 -4.35
N SER A 69 14.46 -3.00 -4.46
CA SER A 69 15.23 -3.24 -5.68
C SER A 69 14.25 -3.63 -6.78
N SER A 70 13.94 -2.70 -7.66
CA SER A 70 12.95 -2.88 -8.71
C SER A 70 13.59 -2.76 -10.10
N ASN A 71 12.98 -3.40 -11.09
CA ASN A 71 13.44 -3.39 -12.45
C ASN A 71 13.09 -2.09 -13.19
N SER A 72 11.94 -1.48 -12.83
CA SER A 72 11.47 -0.24 -13.44
C SER A 72 11.93 1.01 -12.68
N GLY A 73 12.26 0.88 -11.38
CA GLY A 73 12.62 2.00 -10.52
C GLY A 73 11.46 2.96 -10.23
N GLN A 74 10.21 2.51 -10.40
CA GLN A 74 9.04 3.37 -10.32
C GLN A 74 8.20 3.10 -9.08
N ASP A 75 7.33 4.06 -8.72
CA ASP A 75 6.40 3.93 -7.61
C ASP A 75 5.19 3.02 -7.93
N TYR A 76 4.39 2.75 -6.89
CA TYR A 76 3.21 1.90 -6.98
C TYR A 76 2.20 2.42 -8.00
N MET A 77 1.88 3.73 -7.96
CA MET A 77 0.84 4.29 -8.81
C MET A 77 1.21 4.27 -10.29
N ARG A 78 2.49 4.49 -10.63
CA ARG A 78 2.94 4.35 -12.01
C ARG A 78 2.90 2.90 -12.49
N CYS A 79 3.34 1.95 -11.67
CA CYS A 79 3.23 0.52 -12.00
C CYS A 79 1.76 0.14 -12.22
N PHE A 80 0.88 0.56 -11.31
CA PHE A 80 -0.55 0.28 -11.41
C PHE A 80 -1.17 0.88 -12.68
N PHE A 81 -0.90 2.16 -12.96
CA PHE A 81 -1.37 2.84 -14.16
C PHE A 81 -0.91 2.12 -15.44
N ASN A 82 0.37 1.77 -15.53
CA ASN A 82 0.89 1.10 -16.72
C ASN A 82 0.24 -0.26 -16.96
N LEU A 83 -0.02 -1.04 -15.90
CA LEU A 83 -0.67 -2.33 -16.03
C LEU A 83 -2.17 -2.21 -16.41
N GLN A 84 -2.84 -1.15 -15.97
CA GLN A 84 -4.25 -0.94 -16.25
C GLN A 84 -4.48 -0.29 -17.63
N GLU A 85 -3.62 0.65 -18.03
CA GLU A 85 -3.90 1.56 -19.13
C GLU A 85 -3.10 1.27 -20.40
N CYS A 86 -1.81 0.86 -20.29
CA CYS A 86 -0.96 0.68 -21.48
C CYS A 86 -1.42 -0.44 -22.41
N GLY A 87 -2.27 -1.35 -21.96
CA GLY A 87 -2.87 -2.42 -22.77
C GLY A 87 -4.23 -2.07 -23.35
N THR A 88 -4.69 -0.83 -23.20
CA THR A 88 -6.02 -0.37 -23.65
C THR A 88 -5.91 0.55 -24.87
N ASP A 89 -7.06 0.88 -25.45
CA ASP A 89 -7.16 1.87 -26.54
C ASP A 89 -7.10 3.34 -26.04
N GLU A 90 -7.10 3.55 -24.71
CA GLU A 90 -7.14 4.89 -24.11
C GLU A 90 -5.76 5.52 -24.03
N VAL A 91 -4.70 4.70 -23.92
CA VAL A 91 -3.32 5.17 -23.77
C VAL A 91 -2.41 4.63 -24.86
N ALA A 92 -1.81 5.54 -25.63
CA ALA A 92 -0.78 5.22 -26.59
C ALA A 92 0.59 5.64 -26.03
N SER A 93 1.35 4.70 -25.48
CA SER A 93 2.71 4.97 -25.01
C SER A 93 3.66 5.12 -26.17
N THR A 94 4.47 6.20 -26.16
CA THR A 94 5.56 6.43 -27.13
C THR A 94 6.92 5.98 -26.63
N TRP A 95 7.06 5.64 -25.34
CA TRP A 95 8.32 5.24 -24.70
C TRP A 95 8.50 3.72 -24.65
N LEU A 96 8.14 3.04 -25.73
CA LEU A 96 8.06 1.60 -25.81
C LEU A 96 9.32 0.86 -25.34
N SER A 97 10.49 1.29 -25.82
CA SER A 97 11.76 0.66 -25.46
C SER A 97 12.48 1.37 -24.32
N GLY A 98 12.32 2.68 -24.19
CA GLY A 98 12.96 3.47 -23.11
C GLY A 98 12.46 3.10 -21.71
N ASP A 99 11.16 2.86 -21.61
CA ASP A 99 10.50 2.47 -20.34
C ASP A 99 10.10 0.99 -20.30
N ASN A 100 10.49 0.18 -21.29
CA ASN A 100 10.13 -1.24 -21.37
C ASN A 100 8.61 -1.53 -21.32
N VAL A 101 7.76 -0.62 -21.81
CA VAL A 101 6.29 -0.80 -21.79
C VAL A 101 5.75 -1.52 -23.03
N SER A 102 6.62 -1.94 -23.94
CA SER A 102 6.21 -2.62 -25.19
C SER A 102 5.44 -3.93 -24.92
N GLY A 103 5.83 -4.70 -23.89
CA GLY A 103 5.13 -5.91 -23.50
C GLY A 103 3.68 -5.64 -23.12
N LEU A 104 3.43 -4.58 -22.37
CA LEU A 104 2.09 -4.16 -21.95
C LEU A 104 1.28 -3.63 -23.15
N THR A 105 1.85 -2.73 -23.93
CA THR A 105 1.19 -2.11 -25.10
C THR A 105 0.78 -3.13 -26.16
N TYR A 106 1.62 -4.15 -26.40
CA TYR A 106 1.34 -5.19 -27.41
C TYR A 106 0.70 -6.45 -26.83
N LEU A 107 0.29 -6.44 -25.56
CA LEU A 107 -0.33 -7.57 -24.86
C LEU A 107 0.53 -8.86 -24.93
N SER A 108 1.85 -8.69 -24.82
CA SER A 108 2.84 -9.78 -24.95
C SER A 108 3.73 -9.94 -23.71
N TRP A 109 3.28 -9.41 -22.55
CA TRP A 109 3.98 -9.55 -21.28
C TRP A 109 4.08 -11.00 -20.80
N ASP A 110 5.09 -11.28 -20.00
CA ASP A 110 5.25 -12.53 -19.28
C ASP A 110 5.65 -12.26 -17.81
N ALA A 111 6.01 -13.31 -17.08
CA ALA A 111 6.42 -13.20 -15.67
C ALA A 111 7.75 -12.43 -15.46
N ASN A 112 8.51 -12.17 -16.51
CA ASN A 112 9.76 -11.42 -16.47
C ASN A 112 9.56 -9.95 -16.88
N ASP A 113 8.36 -9.57 -17.27
CA ASP A 113 8.05 -8.17 -17.58
C ASP A 113 8.34 -7.31 -16.34
N PRO A 114 9.16 -6.23 -16.46
CA PRO A 114 9.59 -5.43 -15.33
C PRO A 114 8.41 -4.77 -14.59
N TRP A 115 7.38 -4.34 -15.31
CA TRP A 115 6.22 -3.69 -14.70
C TRP A 115 5.32 -4.66 -13.94
N VAL A 116 5.15 -5.87 -14.48
CA VAL A 116 4.40 -6.95 -13.83
C VAL A 116 5.09 -7.38 -12.54
N SER A 117 6.41 -7.60 -12.58
CA SER A 117 7.18 -8.00 -11.41
C SER A 117 7.24 -6.90 -10.35
N ASP A 118 7.47 -5.65 -10.74
CA ASP A 118 7.57 -4.53 -9.80
C ASP A 118 6.23 -4.26 -9.13
N MET A 119 5.11 -4.32 -9.86
CA MET A 119 3.78 -4.18 -9.26
C MET A 119 3.51 -5.25 -8.21
N TYR A 120 3.89 -6.50 -8.50
CA TYR A 120 3.78 -7.59 -7.55
C TYR A 120 4.57 -7.32 -6.26
N TYR A 121 5.83 -6.93 -6.37
CA TYR A 121 6.67 -6.60 -5.22
C TYR A 121 6.15 -5.39 -4.46
N ARG A 122 5.71 -4.35 -5.14
CA ARG A 122 5.11 -3.16 -4.51
C ARG A 122 3.86 -3.49 -3.70
N ILE A 123 2.98 -4.34 -4.21
CA ILE A 123 1.79 -4.79 -3.49
C ILE A 123 2.19 -5.50 -2.19
N TYR A 124 3.10 -6.49 -2.27
CA TYR A 124 3.47 -7.27 -1.08
C TYR A 124 4.30 -6.48 -0.08
N TYR A 125 5.12 -5.55 -0.53
CA TYR A 125 5.76 -4.58 0.35
C TYR A 125 4.76 -3.77 1.16
N ASN A 126 3.74 -3.22 0.49
CA ASN A 126 2.70 -2.46 1.17
C ASN A 126 1.83 -3.31 2.11
N ILE A 127 1.54 -4.57 1.75
CA ILE A 127 0.89 -5.52 2.64
C ILE A 127 1.76 -5.78 3.88
N ALA A 128 3.08 -5.91 3.71
CA ALA A 128 4.00 -6.09 4.84
C ALA A 128 4.02 -4.88 5.77
N LEU A 129 4.01 -3.65 5.25
CA LEU A 129 3.88 -2.42 6.05
C LEU A 129 2.57 -2.40 6.85
N CYS A 130 1.44 -2.77 6.22
CA CYS A 130 0.17 -2.87 6.93
C CYS A 130 0.20 -3.93 8.03
N ASN A 131 0.76 -5.10 7.75
CA ASN A 131 0.87 -6.18 8.73
C ASN A 131 1.77 -5.80 9.91
N GLU A 132 2.87 -5.09 9.66
CA GLU A 132 3.74 -4.59 10.73
C GLU A 132 3.01 -3.57 11.61
N PHE A 133 2.30 -2.63 11.01
CA PHE A 133 1.46 -1.69 11.76
C PHE A 133 0.43 -2.43 12.63
N LEU A 134 -0.27 -3.41 12.08
CA LEU A 134 -1.34 -4.13 12.76
C LEU A 134 -0.83 -5.02 13.90
N ARG A 135 0.36 -5.62 13.79
CA ARG A 135 1.04 -6.32 14.91
C ARG A 135 1.30 -5.41 16.10
N ASN A 136 1.46 -4.13 15.86
CA ASN A 136 1.73 -3.14 16.89
C ASN A 136 0.47 -2.38 17.36
N ALA A 137 -0.68 -2.56 16.69
CA ALA A 137 -1.94 -1.90 17.02
C ALA A 137 -3.00 -2.88 17.60
N THR A 138 -2.56 -3.91 18.35
CA THR A 138 -3.49 -4.85 19.03
C THR A 138 -4.11 -4.22 20.26
N ASP A 139 -5.29 -4.71 20.71
CA ASP A 139 -5.95 -4.15 21.88
C ASP A 139 -5.12 -4.29 23.16
N GLU A 140 -4.30 -5.34 23.28
CA GLU A 140 -3.37 -5.51 24.41
C GLU A 140 -2.31 -4.41 24.44
N LYS A 141 -1.71 -4.08 23.31
CA LYS A 141 -0.72 -2.98 23.22
C LYS A 141 -1.37 -1.63 23.44
N LEU A 142 -2.57 -1.41 22.91
CA LEU A 142 -3.28 -0.15 23.08
C LEU A 142 -3.71 0.11 24.53
N ALA A 143 -3.90 -0.93 25.35
CA ALA A 143 -4.28 -0.80 26.76
C ALA A 143 -3.24 0.00 27.60
N GLU A 144 -2.02 0.16 27.12
CA GLU A 144 -0.96 0.93 27.79
C GLU A 144 -1.06 2.44 27.53
N PHE A 145 -1.89 2.88 26.59
CA PHE A 145 -2.05 4.28 26.20
C PHE A 145 -3.24 4.94 26.88
N SER A 146 -3.30 6.28 26.81
CA SER A 146 -4.48 7.04 27.26
C SER A 146 -5.72 6.67 26.45
N GLU A 147 -6.91 6.86 26.99
CA GLU A 147 -8.18 6.59 26.28
C GLU A 147 -8.27 7.39 24.95
N GLN A 148 -7.74 8.62 24.93
CA GLN A 148 -7.70 9.46 23.75
C GLN A 148 -6.80 8.83 22.68
N ASP A 149 -5.56 8.45 23.04
CA ASP A 149 -4.62 7.83 22.10
C ASP A 149 -5.16 6.49 21.58
N GLN A 150 -5.77 5.69 22.47
CA GLN A 150 -6.42 4.44 22.08
C GLN A 150 -7.49 4.67 21.00
N ALA A 151 -8.34 5.70 21.18
CA ALA A 151 -9.38 6.04 20.21
C ALA A 151 -8.78 6.43 18.85
N GLU A 152 -7.76 7.28 18.86
CA GLU A 152 -7.06 7.69 17.63
C GLU A 152 -6.36 6.51 16.94
N ILE A 153 -5.64 5.68 17.67
CA ILE A 153 -4.93 4.52 17.11
C ILE A 153 -5.93 3.49 16.56
N ARG A 154 -7.12 3.33 17.15
CA ARG A 154 -8.17 2.47 16.57
C ARG A 154 -8.62 2.96 15.19
N HIS A 155 -8.75 4.28 14.99
CA HIS A 155 -9.02 4.84 13.65
C HIS A 155 -7.87 4.55 12.69
N TYR A 156 -6.61 4.74 13.11
CA TYR A 156 -5.44 4.41 12.29
C TYR A 156 -5.35 2.92 11.96
N ARG A 157 -5.72 2.06 12.91
CA ARG A 157 -5.81 0.60 12.69
C ARG A 157 -6.86 0.26 11.63
N ALA A 158 -8.01 0.90 11.66
CA ALA A 158 -9.05 0.71 10.65
C ALA A 158 -8.57 1.14 9.25
N GLU A 159 -7.85 2.26 9.16
CA GLU A 159 -7.25 2.70 7.91
C GLU A 159 -6.15 1.76 7.39
N ALA A 160 -5.27 1.26 8.26
CA ALA A 160 -4.26 0.28 7.86
C ALA A 160 -4.90 -1.02 7.33
N ARG A 161 -6.02 -1.47 7.92
CA ARG A 161 -6.81 -2.60 7.44
C ARG A 161 -7.48 -2.29 6.11
N PHE A 162 -8.01 -1.08 5.92
CA PHE A 162 -8.54 -0.61 4.64
C PHE A 162 -7.46 -0.64 3.55
N MET A 163 -6.28 -0.07 3.83
CA MET A 163 -5.17 -0.05 2.87
C MET A 163 -4.74 -1.48 2.50
N ARG A 164 -4.64 -2.39 3.46
CA ARG A 164 -4.35 -3.80 3.20
C ARG A 164 -5.42 -4.46 2.32
N ALA A 165 -6.69 -4.19 2.59
CA ALA A 165 -7.79 -4.68 1.75
C ALA A 165 -7.71 -4.13 0.32
N LEU A 166 -7.35 -2.86 0.14
CA LEU A 166 -7.10 -2.24 -1.16
C LEU A 166 -5.93 -2.91 -1.90
N PHE A 167 -4.82 -3.17 -1.21
CA PHE A 167 -3.68 -3.88 -1.83
C PHE A 167 -4.03 -5.32 -2.21
N TYR A 168 -4.80 -6.03 -1.41
CA TYR A 168 -5.32 -7.35 -1.77
C TYR A 168 -6.34 -7.30 -2.91
N TYR A 169 -7.14 -6.24 -3.00
CA TYR A 169 -8.03 -6.02 -4.13
C TYR A 169 -7.22 -5.86 -5.44
N HIS A 170 -6.20 -5.00 -5.46
CA HIS A 170 -5.32 -4.85 -6.62
C HIS A 170 -4.56 -6.15 -6.94
N ALA A 171 -4.09 -6.87 -5.93
CA ALA A 171 -3.42 -8.17 -6.13
C ALA A 171 -4.35 -9.21 -6.76
N MET A 172 -5.59 -9.31 -6.28
CA MET A 172 -6.59 -10.24 -6.82
C MET A 172 -6.99 -9.86 -8.24
N ASP A 173 -7.18 -8.57 -8.51
CA ASP A 173 -7.56 -8.06 -9.83
C ASP A 173 -6.48 -8.34 -10.88
N LEU A 174 -5.22 -8.04 -10.56
CA LEU A 174 -4.10 -8.20 -11.48
C LEU A 174 -3.60 -9.65 -11.61
N PHE A 175 -3.59 -10.43 -10.52
CA PHE A 175 -2.92 -11.73 -10.46
C PHE A 175 -3.83 -12.91 -10.11
N ARG A 176 -5.07 -12.66 -9.77
CA ARG A 176 -6.13 -13.62 -9.46
C ARG A 176 -5.89 -14.46 -8.20
N ASN A 177 -5.09 -15.51 -8.29
CA ASN A 177 -4.77 -16.41 -7.18
C ASN A 177 -3.41 -16.06 -6.62
N ILE A 178 -3.37 -15.60 -5.40
CA ILE A 178 -2.21 -14.91 -4.83
C ILE A 178 -1.81 -15.48 -3.47
N PRO A 179 -0.55 -15.33 -3.04
CA PRO A 179 -0.16 -15.62 -1.68
C PRO A 179 -0.93 -14.75 -0.68
N PHE A 180 -1.33 -15.35 0.45
CA PHE A 180 -2.07 -14.64 1.50
C PHE A 180 -1.32 -14.68 2.82
N ILE A 181 -1.08 -13.51 3.38
CA ILE A 181 -0.34 -13.29 4.62
C ILE A 181 -0.93 -12.14 5.42
N THR A 182 -1.02 -12.30 6.73
CA THR A 182 -1.55 -11.30 7.66
C THR A 182 -0.56 -11.00 8.78
N GLU A 183 -0.94 -10.10 9.69
CA GLU A 183 -0.19 -9.80 10.92
C GLU A 183 0.00 -11.00 11.86
N ASN A 184 -0.85 -12.02 11.72
CA ASN A 184 -0.80 -13.22 12.57
C ASN A 184 0.18 -14.30 12.07
N ASP A 185 0.70 -14.13 10.88
CA ASP A 185 1.64 -15.07 10.27
C ASP A 185 3.09 -14.77 10.69
N PRO A 186 3.98 -15.77 10.70
CA PRO A 186 5.40 -15.57 11.01
C PRO A 186 6.08 -14.59 10.04
N THR A 187 6.99 -13.77 10.55
CA THR A 187 7.73 -12.78 9.75
C THR A 187 8.95 -13.34 9.04
N VAL A 188 9.46 -14.48 9.52
CA VAL A 188 10.71 -15.11 9.01
C VAL A 188 10.47 -16.59 8.71
N GLY A 189 11.01 -17.05 7.59
CA GLY A 189 10.98 -18.47 7.21
C GLY A 189 9.60 -19.03 6.88
N TYR A 190 8.62 -18.17 6.63
CA TYR A 190 7.24 -18.56 6.30
C TYR A 190 6.98 -18.43 4.80
N LEU A 191 6.45 -19.48 4.20
CA LEU A 191 5.96 -19.47 2.83
C LEU A 191 4.43 -19.36 2.84
N PRO A 192 3.85 -18.21 2.47
CA PRO A 192 2.41 -18.02 2.52
C PRO A 192 1.66 -18.99 1.60
N PRO A 193 0.50 -19.52 2.02
CA PRO A 193 -0.35 -20.32 1.15
C PRO A 193 -0.91 -19.46 0.02
N ARG A 194 -1.11 -20.08 -1.13
CA ARG A 194 -1.80 -19.44 -2.25
C ARG A 194 -3.31 -19.52 -2.07
N TYR A 195 -3.97 -18.38 -1.98
CA TYR A 195 -5.43 -18.29 -1.93
C TYR A 195 -6.02 -18.09 -3.32
N THR A 196 -7.21 -18.65 -3.54
CA THR A 196 -8.01 -18.41 -4.73
C THR A 196 -8.62 -17.01 -4.71
N SER A 197 -9.00 -16.49 -5.88
CA SER A 197 -9.72 -15.21 -5.98
C SER A 197 -10.98 -15.18 -5.09
N ALA A 198 -11.71 -16.28 -4.98
CA ALA A 198 -12.87 -16.36 -4.10
C ALA A 198 -12.53 -16.24 -2.60
N GLN A 199 -11.41 -16.82 -2.17
CA GLN A 199 -10.95 -16.68 -0.78
C GLN A 199 -10.48 -15.24 -0.49
N ILE A 200 -9.78 -14.62 -1.42
CA ILE A 200 -9.34 -13.21 -1.30
C ILE A 200 -10.55 -12.26 -1.33
N PHE A 201 -11.51 -12.50 -2.23
CA PHE A 201 -12.77 -11.74 -2.26
C PHE A 201 -13.47 -11.77 -0.90
N SER A 202 -13.66 -12.97 -0.34
CA SER A 202 -14.31 -13.13 0.97
C SER A 202 -13.53 -12.43 2.10
N TYR A 203 -12.21 -12.47 2.04
CA TYR A 203 -11.35 -11.75 2.99
C TYR A 203 -11.57 -10.24 2.88
N ILE A 204 -11.48 -9.65 1.67
CA ILE A 204 -11.65 -8.21 1.43
C ILE A 204 -13.05 -7.77 1.89
N GLU A 205 -14.10 -8.52 1.52
CA GLU A 205 -15.48 -8.27 1.91
C GLU A 205 -15.62 -8.24 3.44
N SER A 206 -15.08 -9.23 4.13
CA SER A 206 -15.15 -9.31 5.59
C SER A 206 -14.38 -8.21 6.29
N GLU A 207 -13.17 -7.87 5.82
CA GLU A 207 -12.35 -6.79 6.37
C GLU A 207 -13.05 -5.44 6.25
N LEU A 208 -13.52 -5.08 5.05
CA LEU A 208 -14.16 -3.80 4.82
C LEU A 208 -15.45 -3.65 5.64
N ASN A 209 -16.28 -4.69 5.72
CA ASN A 209 -17.48 -4.66 6.56
C ASN A 209 -17.16 -4.53 8.07
N ALA A 210 -16.07 -5.15 8.53
CA ALA A 210 -15.68 -5.10 9.93
C ALA A 210 -15.15 -3.74 10.37
N ILE A 211 -14.44 -3.01 9.48
CA ILE A 211 -13.76 -1.76 9.83
C ILE A 211 -14.60 -0.50 9.59
N THR A 212 -15.68 -0.58 8.82
CA THR A 212 -16.41 0.61 8.37
C THR A 212 -16.86 1.51 9.51
N ASN A 213 -17.31 0.93 10.64
CA ASN A 213 -17.73 1.71 11.79
C ASN A 213 -16.57 2.33 12.60
N ASP A 214 -15.36 1.78 12.45
CA ASP A 214 -14.15 2.28 13.11
C ASP A 214 -13.43 3.34 12.25
N MET A 215 -13.81 3.49 11.00
CA MET A 215 -13.31 4.55 10.11
C MET A 215 -14.06 5.86 10.34
N LEU A 216 -13.37 6.97 10.18
CA LEU A 216 -13.97 8.30 10.28
C LEU A 216 -14.95 8.55 9.13
N SER A 217 -16.06 9.26 9.43
CA SER A 217 -16.97 9.77 8.40
C SER A 217 -16.26 10.79 7.49
N LYS A 218 -16.83 11.10 6.31
CA LYS A 218 -16.28 12.15 5.45
C LYS A 218 -16.09 13.48 6.17
N GLY A 219 -17.05 13.86 7.04
CA GLY A 219 -17.02 15.13 7.75
C GLY A 219 -15.94 15.24 8.82
N ASP A 220 -15.54 14.12 9.41
CA ASP A 220 -14.54 14.05 10.49
C ASP A 220 -13.16 13.62 9.99
N CYS A 221 -13.08 13.07 8.77
CA CYS A 221 -11.84 12.54 8.21
C CYS A 221 -10.95 13.65 7.66
N PRO A 222 -9.69 13.78 8.14
CA PRO A 222 -8.75 14.72 7.56
C PRO A 222 -8.46 14.42 6.09
N TYR A 223 -8.18 15.47 5.31
CA TYR A 223 -7.77 15.35 3.92
C TYR A 223 -6.55 14.42 3.78
N GLY A 224 -6.56 13.57 2.74
CA GLY A 224 -5.49 12.62 2.46
C GLY A 224 -5.56 11.33 3.28
N ARG A 225 -6.62 11.13 4.06
CA ARG A 225 -6.87 9.87 4.80
C ARG A 225 -8.12 9.17 4.27
N ALA A 226 -8.17 7.82 4.45
CA ALA A 226 -9.30 7.03 4.03
C ALA A 226 -10.48 7.17 5.00
N SER A 227 -11.65 7.50 4.47
CA SER A 227 -12.90 7.62 5.21
C SER A 227 -13.80 6.39 5.04
N GLN A 228 -14.92 6.35 5.75
CA GLN A 228 -16.00 5.37 5.51
C GLN A 228 -16.42 5.34 4.04
N GLY A 229 -16.45 6.51 3.38
CA GLY A 229 -16.77 6.59 1.95
C GLY A 229 -15.82 5.81 1.07
N ALA A 230 -14.53 5.79 1.40
CA ALA A 230 -13.54 4.99 0.69
C ALA A 230 -13.80 3.48 0.86
N ALA A 231 -14.15 3.04 2.07
CA ALA A 231 -14.49 1.63 2.32
C ALA A 231 -15.74 1.19 1.56
N TYR A 232 -16.80 1.98 1.59
CA TYR A 232 -18.03 1.69 0.82
C TYR A 232 -17.77 1.69 -0.68
N THR A 233 -16.94 2.60 -1.18
CA THR A 233 -16.61 2.65 -2.61
C THR A 233 -15.78 1.43 -3.03
N LEU A 234 -14.85 0.97 -2.21
CA LEU A 234 -14.08 -0.25 -2.48
C LEU A 234 -14.99 -1.49 -2.45
N LEU A 235 -15.94 -1.57 -1.51
CA LEU A 235 -16.97 -2.62 -1.51
C LEU A 235 -17.82 -2.59 -2.80
N ALA A 236 -18.24 -1.41 -3.24
CA ALA A 236 -19.01 -1.27 -4.47
C ALA A 236 -18.22 -1.78 -5.70
N LYS A 237 -16.92 -1.43 -5.81
CA LYS A 237 -16.04 -1.95 -6.86
C LYS A 237 -15.86 -3.46 -6.79
N LEU A 238 -15.66 -3.99 -5.58
CA LEU A 238 -15.54 -5.43 -5.34
C LEU A 238 -16.80 -6.18 -5.79
N TYR A 239 -17.98 -5.69 -5.40
CA TYR A 239 -19.27 -6.31 -5.74
C TYR A 239 -19.64 -6.16 -7.22
N LEU A 240 -19.29 -5.02 -7.84
CA LEU A 240 -19.54 -4.81 -9.27
C LEU A 240 -18.86 -5.87 -10.13
N ASN A 241 -17.63 -6.23 -9.77
CA ASN A 241 -16.81 -7.20 -10.49
C ASN A 241 -16.86 -8.63 -9.89
N ALA A 242 -17.79 -8.91 -8.97
CA ALA A 242 -17.88 -10.20 -8.29
C ALA A 242 -18.01 -11.38 -9.26
N GLU A 243 -18.76 -11.22 -10.34
CA GLU A 243 -18.94 -12.26 -11.35
C GLU A 243 -17.61 -12.69 -11.99
N VAL A 244 -16.67 -11.75 -12.17
CA VAL A 244 -15.32 -12.03 -12.67
C VAL A 244 -14.49 -12.78 -11.63
N TYR A 245 -14.59 -12.42 -10.36
CA TYR A 245 -13.73 -12.95 -9.30
C TYR A 245 -14.23 -14.28 -8.72
N ILE A 246 -15.56 -14.42 -8.57
CA ILE A 246 -16.20 -15.54 -7.86
C ILE A 246 -17.33 -16.22 -8.65
N GLU A 247 -17.49 -15.90 -9.94
CA GLU A 247 -18.51 -16.47 -10.83
C GLU A 247 -19.96 -16.30 -10.32
N THR A 248 -20.18 -15.29 -9.48
CA THR A 248 -21.48 -14.99 -8.88
C THR A 248 -21.67 -13.48 -8.84
N SER A 249 -22.76 -12.99 -9.37
CA SER A 249 -23.11 -11.57 -9.36
C SER A 249 -23.51 -11.10 -7.95
N LYS A 250 -23.10 -9.87 -7.57
CA LYS A 250 -23.45 -9.21 -6.31
C LYS A 250 -23.95 -7.78 -6.55
N TYR A 251 -24.79 -7.59 -7.54
CA TYR A 251 -25.28 -6.27 -7.93
C TYR A 251 -26.16 -5.62 -6.85
N THR A 252 -26.90 -6.43 -6.07
CA THR A 252 -27.71 -5.91 -4.95
C THR A 252 -26.82 -5.32 -3.86
N GLU A 253 -25.76 -6.02 -3.49
CA GLU A 253 -24.76 -5.56 -2.51
C GLU A 253 -23.98 -4.34 -3.06
N CYS A 254 -23.68 -4.33 -4.36
CA CYS A 254 -23.06 -3.19 -5.03
C CYS A 254 -23.92 -1.94 -4.91
N ILE A 255 -25.21 -2.02 -5.22
CA ILE A 255 -26.16 -0.90 -5.09
C ILE A 255 -26.22 -0.41 -3.64
N ALA A 256 -26.29 -1.31 -2.66
CA ALA A 256 -26.31 -0.95 -1.26
C ALA A 256 -25.01 -0.23 -0.84
N ALA A 257 -23.85 -0.70 -1.26
CA ALA A 257 -22.57 -0.06 -0.99
C ALA A 257 -22.46 1.34 -1.64
N CYS A 258 -22.92 1.50 -2.90
CA CYS A 258 -23.01 2.79 -3.57
C CYS A 258 -23.91 3.78 -2.79
N GLN A 259 -25.07 3.31 -2.30
CA GLN A 259 -25.98 4.16 -1.50
C GLN A 259 -25.32 4.61 -0.19
N GLN A 260 -24.54 3.76 0.46
CA GLN A 260 -23.79 4.13 1.66
C GLN A 260 -22.69 5.17 1.35
N ALA A 261 -21.97 5.01 0.24
CA ALA A 261 -20.97 6.00 -0.20
C ALA A 261 -21.63 7.36 -0.50
N ILE A 262 -22.74 7.38 -1.22
CA ILE A 262 -23.50 8.60 -1.53
C ILE A 262 -24.02 9.26 -0.23
N ALA A 263 -24.47 8.46 0.73
CA ALA A 263 -24.96 8.97 2.02
C ALA A 263 -23.88 9.68 2.87
N GLN A 264 -22.58 9.50 2.54
CA GLN A 264 -21.49 10.27 3.15
C GLN A 264 -21.47 11.75 2.73
N GLY A 265 -22.31 12.16 1.79
CA GLY A 265 -22.45 13.57 1.38
C GLY A 265 -21.40 14.04 0.37
N TYR A 266 -20.91 13.14 -0.48
CA TYR A 266 -20.14 13.53 -1.66
C TYR A 266 -21.03 14.15 -2.71
N SER A 267 -20.49 15.07 -3.48
CA SER A 267 -21.19 15.73 -4.59
C SER A 267 -20.23 15.95 -5.75
N LEU A 268 -20.73 15.81 -6.97
CA LEU A 268 -19.94 16.10 -8.16
C LEU A 268 -19.56 17.59 -8.22
N GLU A 269 -18.38 17.87 -8.74
CA GLU A 269 -17.94 19.24 -9.07
C GLU A 269 -18.66 19.70 -10.35
N ASP A 270 -19.18 20.91 -10.33
CA ASP A 270 -19.91 21.49 -11.47
C ASP A 270 -19.02 21.70 -12.70
N ASP A 271 -17.74 21.94 -12.49
CA ASP A 271 -16.76 22.14 -13.55
C ASP A 271 -15.71 21.02 -13.52
N TYR A 272 -15.88 20.05 -14.41
CA TYR A 272 -15.01 18.88 -14.52
C TYR A 272 -13.52 19.23 -14.68
N SER A 273 -13.19 20.35 -15.31
CA SER A 273 -11.80 20.78 -15.51
C SER A 273 -11.05 21.04 -14.19
N LYS A 274 -11.77 21.44 -13.14
CA LYS A 274 -11.17 21.71 -11.83
C LYS A 274 -10.60 20.46 -11.14
N LEU A 275 -11.06 19.27 -11.49
CA LEU A 275 -10.52 18.02 -10.97
C LEU A 275 -9.04 17.81 -11.32
N PHE A 276 -8.58 18.45 -12.39
CA PHE A 276 -7.23 18.29 -12.94
C PHE A 276 -6.31 19.49 -12.71
N ASN A 277 -6.78 20.52 -12.00
CA ASN A 277 -5.97 21.69 -11.68
C ASN A 277 -4.95 21.38 -10.59
N ALA A 278 -3.85 22.12 -10.56
CA ALA A 278 -2.79 21.96 -9.55
C ALA A 278 -3.26 22.21 -8.10
N ASP A 279 -4.37 22.92 -7.92
CA ASP A 279 -5.01 23.22 -6.64
C ASP A 279 -6.33 22.44 -6.43
N ASN A 280 -6.44 21.27 -7.05
CA ASN A 280 -7.64 20.42 -6.95
C ASN A 280 -7.92 19.97 -5.51
N ASP A 281 -6.90 19.84 -4.66
CA ASP A 281 -7.02 19.54 -3.24
C ASP A 281 -7.94 20.54 -2.49
N LYS A 282 -7.95 21.80 -2.91
CA LYS A 282 -8.76 22.88 -2.30
C LYS A 282 -10.15 23.02 -2.90
N ARG A 283 -10.31 22.64 -4.18
CA ARG A 283 -11.51 22.94 -4.95
C ARG A 283 -12.44 21.76 -5.10
N THR A 284 -11.94 20.54 -5.12
CA THR A 284 -12.69 19.34 -5.48
C THR A 284 -12.84 18.33 -4.35
N ALA A 285 -12.53 18.72 -3.12
CA ALA A 285 -12.61 17.86 -1.93
C ALA A 285 -14.02 17.26 -1.68
N ASN A 286 -15.07 17.82 -2.29
CA ASN A 286 -16.41 17.26 -2.17
C ASN A 286 -16.67 16.08 -3.11
N GLU A 287 -15.98 15.99 -4.23
CA GLU A 287 -16.15 14.89 -5.19
C GLU A 287 -15.18 13.74 -4.89
N ILE A 288 -13.92 14.05 -4.59
CA ILE A 288 -12.88 13.04 -4.44
C ILE A 288 -13.07 12.27 -3.13
N ILE A 289 -13.25 10.97 -3.23
CA ILE A 289 -13.56 10.08 -2.09
C ILE A 289 -12.29 9.64 -1.37
N PHE A 290 -11.22 9.31 -2.12
CA PHE A 290 -9.94 8.86 -1.58
C PHE A 290 -8.81 9.54 -2.33
N THR A 291 -7.89 10.14 -1.59
CA THR A 291 -6.83 10.97 -2.13
C THR A 291 -5.47 10.50 -1.62
N LEU A 292 -4.49 10.49 -2.50
CA LEU A 292 -3.08 10.39 -2.17
C LEU A 292 -2.46 11.77 -2.39
N PRO A 293 -2.23 12.57 -1.34
CA PRO A 293 -1.64 13.90 -1.49
C PRO A 293 -0.24 13.82 -2.08
N VAL A 294 0.03 14.65 -3.08
CA VAL A 294 1.35 14.75 -3.73
C VAL A 294 1.81 16.20 -3.65
N ASP A 295 3.02 16.43 -3.16
CA ASP A 295 3.65 17.74 -3.13
C ASP A 295 5.09 17.68 -3.65
N ALA A 296 5.59 18.82 -4.13
CA ALA A 296 6.91 18.91 -4.74
C ALA A 296 8.09 18.78 -3.76
N THR A 297 7.83 18.70 -2.46
CA THR A 297 8.86 18.65 -1.42
C THR A 297 9.01 17.26 -0.81
N HIS A 298 7.90 16.60 -0.46
CA HIS A 298 7.89 15.38 0.33
C HIS A 298 7.62 14.13 -0.49
N THR A 299 6.88 14.24 -1.62
CA THR A 299 6.48 13.10 -2.45
C THR A 299 7.08 13.16 -3.86
N VAL A 300 8.36 13.53 -3.95
CA VAL A 300 9.06 13.61 -5.24
C VAL A 300 9.36 12.23 -5.77
N SER A 301 8.80 11.90 -6.93
CA SER A 301 9.11 10.66 -7.66
C SER A 301 9.06 10.92 -9.19
N TRP A 302 9.55 9.96 -9.98
CA TRP A 302 9.36 9.93 -11.43
C TRP A 302 8.06 9.23 -11.84
N GLY A 303 7.25 8.86 -10.88
CA GLY A 303 5.99 8.17 -11.05
C GLY A 303 4.77 9.05 -10.77
N SER A 304 3.66 8.39 -10.44
CA SER A 304 2.39 9.00 -10.02
C SER A 304 1.92 10.12 -10.94
N SER A 305 1.41 11.20 -10.36
CA SER A 305 0.91 12.35 -11.10
C SER A 305 1.98 13.03 -11.97
N THR A 306 3.24 13.04 -11.54
CA THR A 306 4.35 13.58 -12.33
C THR A 306 4.47 12.85 -13.68
N TYR A 307 4.43 11.51 -13.66
CA TYR A 307 4.47 10.71 -14.89
C TYR A 307 3.26 10.96 -15.78
N ILE A 308 2.06 10.89 -15.21
CA ILE A 308 0.81 11.05 -15.96
C ILE A 308 0.74 12.42 -16.63
N VAL A 309 1.02 13.50 -15.88
CA VAL A 309 1.00 14.87 -16.40
C VAL A 309 2.10 15.10 -17.43
N CYS A 310 3.35 14.73 -17.12
CA CYS A 310 4.46 14.90 -18.05
C CYS A 310 4.32 14.00 -19.29
N GLY A 311 3.78 12.79 -19.11
CA GLY A 311 3.51 11.87 -20.22
C GLY A 311 2.51 12.42 -21.21
N ALA A 312 1.46 13.10 -20.73
CA ALA A 312 0.45 13.70 -21.59
C ALA A 312 0.97 14.91 -22.39
N VAL A 313 1.99 15.62 -21.90
CA VAL A 313 2.54 16.84 -22.52
C VAL A 313 3.98 16.67 -23.03
N SER A 314 4.63 15.55 -22.74
CA SER A 314 6.00 15.35 -23.12
C SER A 314 6.16 15.19 -24.65
N ASN A 315 7.30 15.63 -25.13
CA ASN A 315 7.69 15.59 -26.52
C ASN A 315 7.07 16.67 -27.40
N THR A 316 6.77 17.78 -26.84
CA THR A 316 6.35 18.94 -27.60
C THR A 316 7.36 20.06 -27.43
N SER A 317 8.60 19.79 -27.93
CA SER A 317 9.55 20.90 -28.15
C SER A 317 8.94 22.06 -28.96
N ASP A 318 7.84 21.80 -29.65
CA ASP A 318 7.17 22.77 -30.53
C ASP A 318 5.78 23.19 -30.04
N LYS A 319 5.30 22.67 -28.90
CA LYS A 319 3.99 23.09 -28.35
C LYS A 319 4.22 23.77 -27.03
N GLN A 320 4.15 25.07 -27.07
CA GLN A 320 4.03 25.87 -25.86
C GLN A 320 2.80 25.39 -25.08
N ILE A 321 3.01 24.98 -23.84
CA ILE A 321 1.92 24.90 -22.86
C ILE A 321 1.37 26.32 -22.80
N PRO A 322 0.07 26.55 -23.03
CA PRO A 322 -0.49 27.89 -22.92
C PRO A 322 -0.15 28.48 -21.54
N GLU A 323 0.36 29.70 -21.50
CA GLU A 323 0.78 30.38 -20.26
C GLU A 323 -0.33 30.51 -19.20
N ASN A 324 -1.52 30.01 -19.49
CA ASN A 324 -2.72 30.12 -18.65
C ASN A 324 -3.17 28.78 -18.03
N TYR A 325 -2.30 27.75 -17.97
CA TYR A 325 -2.58 26.52 -17.27
C TYR A 325 -1.65 26.35 -16.07
#